data_c6eb5af52142aaccd76b6ce62b6d9692
#
_entry.id   c6eb5af52142aaccd76b6ce62b6d9692
#
_cell.length_a   1.000
_cell.length_b   1.000
_cell.length_c   1.000
_cell.angle_alpha   90.00
_cell.angle_beta   90.00
_cell.angle_gamma   90.00
#
_symmetry.space_group_name_H-M   'P 1'
#
loop_
_entity.id
_entity.type
_entity.pdbx_description
1 polymer ?
#
loop_
_entity_poly.entity_id
_entity_poly.type
_entity_poly.pdbx_seq_one_letter_code
_entity_poly.pdbx_strand_id
1 'polypeptide(L)'
;MEKIRVVVANEPRAYREALADALRNLCPRAEVSIIEPAALHQHVRRVTPHLVLGSELDPDMLTGLFCWVDLYPNGERYAVINVGRERTTVDNLDLAGLLRIVDQTERLAGTV
;
A
#
# COMPACT_ATOMS: atom_id res chain seq x y z
N MET A 1 17.28 -11.03 -6.76
CA MET A 1 15.93 -10.99 -6.15
C MET A 1 15.12 -9.84 -6.70
N GLU A 2 13.91 -10.15 -7.10
CA GLU A 2 13.03 -9.10 -7.61
C GLU A 2 12.58 -8.19 -6.48
N LYS A 3 12.46 -6.91 -6.77
CA LYS A 3 11.93 -5.96 -5.83
C LYS A 3 10.42 -6.10 -5.77
N ILE A 4 9.85 -5.90 -4.59
CA ILE A 4 8.40 -5.81 -4.51
C ILE A 4 7.94 -4.48 -5.10
N ARG A 5 6.77 -4.49 -5.68
CA ARG A 5 6.16 -3.29 -6.26
C ARG A 5 5.16 -2.71 -5.28
N VAL A 6 5.40 -1.48 -4.84
CA VAL A 6 4.54 -0.76 -3.92
C VAL A 6 3.93 0.42 -4.66
N VAL A 7 2.62 0.54 -4.62
CA VAL A 7 1.91 1.65 -5.24
C VAL A 7 1.36 2.55 -4.13
N VAL A 8 1.64 3.85 -4.22
CA VAL A 8 1.17 4.85 -3.28
C VAL A 8 0.14 5.73 -3.99
N ALA A 9 -1.11 5.66 -3.57
CA ALA A 9 -2.22 6.36 -4.21
C ALA A 9 -3.19 6.95 -3.18
N ASN A 10 -2.71 7.27 -1.98
CA ASN A 10 -3.56 7.83 -0.93
C ASN A 10 -3.75 9.33 -1.08
N GLU A 11 -4.79 9.84 -0.46
CA GLU A 11 -5.11 11.27 -0.42
C GLU A 11 -4.69 11.89 0.91
N PRO A 12 -4.35 13.17 0.97
CA PRO A 12 -4.20 14.10 -0.17
C PRO A 12 -2.84 13.93 -0.87
N ARG A 13 -2.68 14.64 -1.98
CA ARG A 13 -1.46 14.54 -2.81
C ARG A 13 -0.17 14.78 -2.02
N ALA A 14 -0.17 15.79 -1.16
CA ALA A 14 1.04 16.11 -0.38
C ALA A 14 1.45 14.93 0.52
N TYR A 15 0.47 14.26 1.12
CA TYR A 15 0.74 13.09 1.94
C TYR A 15 1.24 11.93 1.08
N ARG A 16 0.63 11.73 -0.08
CA ARG A 16 1.04 10.70 -1.03
C ARG A 16 2.49 10.86 -1.44
N GLU A 17 2.89 12.08 -1.79
CA GLU A 17 4.26 12.37 -2.20
C GLU A 17 5.25 12.19 -1.05
N ALA A 18 4.92 12.68 0.14
CA ALA A 18 5.77 12.53 1.31
C ALA A 18 5.94 11.07 1.70
N LEU A 19 4.87 10.30 1.63
CA LEU A 19 4.92 8.88 1.96
C LEU A 19 5.78 8.10 0.95
N ALA A 20 5.62 8.39 -0.33
CA ALA A 20 6.43 7.74 -1.36
C ALA A 20 7.92 8.04 -1.18
N ASP A 21 8.26 9.29 -0.88
CA ASP A 21 9.66 9.68 -0.62
C ASP A 21 10.23 8.94 0.57
N ALA A 22 9.47 8.87 1.66
CA ALA A 22 9.92 8.16 2.85
C ALA A 22 10.17 6.68 2.56
N LEU A 23 9.25 6.04 1.83
CA LEU A 23 9.39 4.63 1.50
C LEU A 23 10.57 4.38 0.57
N ARG A 24 10.80 5.25 -0.40
CA ARG A 24 11.96 5.12 -1.30
C ARG A 24 13.28 5.20 -0.55
N ASN A 25 13.34 6.08 0.45
CA ASN A 25 14.56 6.24 1.24
C ASN A 25 14.77 5.12 2.25
N LEU A 26 13.69 4.58 2.81
CA LEU A 26 13.77 3.60 3.90
C LEU A 26 13.62 2.15 3.44
N CYS A 27 13.11 1.94 2.23
CA CYS A 27 12.88 0.60 1.69
C CYS A 27 13.57 0.44 0.35
N PRO A 28 14.90 0.29 0.32
CA PRO A 28 15.65 0.22 -0.94
C PRO A 28 15.30 -1.01 -1.77
N ARG A 29 14.68 -2.01 -1.16
CA ARG A 29 14.25 -3.23 -1.87
C ARG A 29 12.86 -3.12 -2.49
N ALA A 30 12.19 -2.01 -2.28
CA ALA A 30 10.86 -1.80 -2.82
C ALA A 30 10.93 -0.83 -4.00
N GLU A 31 10.18 -1.16 -5.04
CA GLU A 31 9.99 -0.26 -6.17
C GLU A 31 8.70 0.50 -5.91
N VAL A 32 8.82 1.79 -5.59
CA VAL A 32 7.71 2.62 -5.16
C VAL A 32 7.24 3.52 -6.29
N SER A 33 5.97 3.42 -6.64
CA SER A 33 5.34 4.23 -7.68
C SER A 33 4.23 5.08 -7.08
N ILE A 34 4.13 6.32 -7.53
CA ILE A 34 3.04 7.21 -7.16
C ILE A 34 2.00 7.18 -8.27
N ILE A 35 0.76 6.85 -7.93
CA ILE A 35 -0.33 6.81 -8.90
C ILE A 35 -1.48 7.65 -8.37
N GLU A 36 -2.10 8.45 -9.22
CA GLU A 36 -3.27 9.20 -8.83
C GLU A 36 -4.44 8.25 -8.54
N PRO A 37 -5.25 8.53 -7.51
CA PRO A 37 -6.34 7.62 -7.14
C PRO A 37 -7.27 7.30 -8.31
N ALA A 38 -7.55 8.25 -9.19
CA ALA A 38 -8.41 8.04 -10.34
C ALA A 38 -7.84 7.03 -11.35
N ALA A 39 -6.53 6.87 -11.38
CA ALA A 39 -5.85 5.94 -12.30
C ALA A 39 -5.51 4.60 -11.66
N LEU A 40 -5.78 4.46 -10.36
CA LEU A 40 -5.33 3.30 -9.59
C LEU A 40 -5.89 1.98 -10.10
N HIS A 41 -7.18 1.91 -10.38
CA HIS A 41 -7.84 0.69 -10.81
C HIS A 41 -7.18 0.13 -12.08
N GLN A 42 -6.96 0.99 -13.07
CA GLN A 42 -6.33 0.62 -14.33
C GLN A 42 -4.88 0.19 -14.12
N HIS A 43 -4.15 0.90 -13.27
CA HIS A 43 -2.76 0.61 -12.98
C HIS A 43 -2.60 -0.75 -12.31
N VAL A 44 -3.45 -1.06 -11.36
CA VAL A 44 -3.43 -2.35 -10.64
C VAL A 44 -3.62 -3.53 -11.59
N ARG A 45 -4.50 -3.37 -12.56
CA ARG A 45 -4.74 -4.41 -13.56
C ARG A 45 -3.53 -4.68 -14.45
N ARG A 46 -2.77 -3.64 -14.74
CA ARG A 46 -1.62 -3.76 -15.64
C ARG A 46 -0.35 -4.22 -14.94
N VAL A 47 -0.11 -3.75 -13.74
CA VAL A 47 1.17 -3.94 -13.05
C VAL A 47 1.13 -5.06 -12.03
N THR A 48 -0.02 -5.33 -11.45
CA THR A 48 -0.17 -6.32 -10.38
C THR A 48 0.79 -6.04 -9.22
N PRO A 49 0.58 -4.95 -8.47
CA PRO A 49 1.48 -4.59 -7.36
C PRO A 49 1.39 -5.59 -6.22
N HIS A 50 2.45 -5.67 -5.43
CA HIS A 50 2.48 -6.50 -4.23
C HIS A 50 1.78 -5.81 -3.07
N LEU A 51 1.85 -4.48 -3.01
CA LEU A 51 1.25 -3.69 -1.94
C LEU A 51 0.66 -2.41 -2.52
N VAL A 52 -0.56 -2.09 -2.14
CA VAL A 52 -1.20 -0.83 -2.50
C VAL A 52 -1.52 -0.06 -1.23
N LEU A 53 -1.05 1.19 -1.17
CA LEU A 53 -1.40 2.14 -0.11
C LEU A 53 -2.34 3.16 -0.72
N GLY A 54 -3.57 3.18 -0.27
CA GLY A 54 -4.58 4.04 -0.87
C GLY A 54 -5.55 4.63 0.13
N SER A 55 -6.50 5.39 -0.36
CA SER A 55 -7.59 5.96 0.42
C SER A 55 -8.91 5.56 -0.23
N GLU A 56 -9.85 5.10 0.57
CA GLU A 56 -11.17 4.69 0.09
C GLU A 56 -11.07 3.72 -1.09
N LEU A 57 -10.35 2.63 -0.87
CA LEU A 57 -10.10 1.66 -1.92
C LEU A 57 -11.37 0.93 -2.33
N ASP A 58 -11.55 0.74 -3.64
CA ASP A 58 -12.71 0.04 -4.21
C ASP A 58 -12.62 -1.45 -3.87
N PRO A 59 -13.64 -2.02 -3.23
CA PRO A 59 -13.64 -3.45 -2.91
C PRO A 59 -13.44 -4.37 -4.11
N ASP A 60 -13.96 -3.98 -5.27
CA ASP A 60 -13.79 -4.79 -6.48
C ASP A 60 -12.33 -4.88 -6.91
N MET A 61 -11.59 -3.80 -6.71
CA MET A 61 -10.16 -3.77 -7.01
C MET A 61 -9.36 -4.62 -6.02
N LEU A 62 -9.80 -4.68 -4.77
CA LEU A 62 -9.06 -5.36 -3.70
C LEU A 62 -9.03 -6.88 -3.84
N THR A 63 -9.99 -7.45 -4.53
CA THR A 63 -10.14 -8.90 -4.63
C THR A 63 -8.91 -9.62 -5.17
N GLY A 64 -8.16 -8.98 -6.05
CA GLY A 64 -6.98 -9.58 -6.64
C GLY A 64 -5.67 -9.15 -5.99
N LEU A 65 -5.72 -8.30 -4.97
CA LEU A 65 -4.53 -7.76 -4.34
C LEU A 65 -4.06 -8.61 -3.17
N PHE A 66 -2.77 -8.83 -3.12
CA PHE A 66 -2.12 -9.63 -2.08
C PHE A 66 -2.05 -8.88 -0.76
N CYS A 67 -1.59 -7.65 -0.80
CA CYS A 67 -1.52 -6.77 0.37
C CYS A 67 -2.02 -5.38 0.00
N TRP A 68 -2.76 -4.76 0.92
CA TRP A 68 -3.22 -3.39 0.72
C TRP A 68 -3.48 -2.72 2.06
N VAL A 69 -3.39 -1.40 2.06
CA VAL A 69 -3.71 -0.57 3.22
C VAL A 69 -4.64 0.53 2.75
N ASP A 70 -5.82 0.59 3.37
CA ASP A 70 -6.76 1.68 3.15
C ASP A 70 -6.56 2.68 4.27
N LEU A 71 -5.92 3.80 3.94
CA LEU A 71 -5.55 4.82 4.92
C LEU A 71 -6.73 5.74 5.21
N TYR A 72 -7.22 5.67 6.44
CA TYR A 72 -8.25 6.57 6.97
C TYR A 72 -9.52 6.61 6.10
N PRO A 73 -10.17 5.45 5.86
CA PRO A 73 -11.37 5.42 5.03
C PRO A 73 -12.48 6.29 5.62
N ASN A 74 -13.16 7.06 4.76
CA ASN A 74 -14.25 7.98 5.17
C ASN A 74 -13.81 9.02 6.20
N GLY A 75 -12.54 9.40 6.21
CA GLY A 75 -12.02 10.39 7.17
C GLY A 75 -11.85 9.86 8.58
N GLU A 76 -11.98 8.56 8.77
CA GLU A 76 -11.79 7.93 10.08
C GLU A 76 -10.32 7.96 10.51
N ARG A 77 -10.10 7.73 11.80
CA ARG A 77 -8.73 7.75 12.37
C ARG A 77 -8.00 6.43 12.25
N TYR A 78 -8.63 5.43 11.70
CA TYR A 78 -8.02 4.12 11.59
C TYR A 78 -7.62 3.82 10.15
N ALA A 79 -6.72 2.87 9.99
CA ALA A 79 -6.39 2.30 8.70
C ALA A 79 -6.84 0.84 8.69
N VAL A 80 -7.29 0.36 7.55
CA VAL A 80 -7.62 -1.05 7.37
C VAL A 80 -6.46 -1.68 6.61
N ILE A 81 -5.90 -2.73 7.18
CA ILE A 81 -4.70 -3.38 6.65
C ILE A 81 -5.03 -4.80 6.27
N ASN A 82 -4.65 -5.19 5.06
CA ASN A 82 -4.75 -6.59 4.62
C ASN A 82 -3.39 -7.08 4.20
N VAL A 83 -2.88 -8.10 4.88
CA VAL A 83 -1.61 -8.73 4.54
C VAL A 83 -1.89 -10.22 4.31
N GLY A 84 -1.76 -10.64 3.05
CA GLY A 84 -2.12 -12.00 2.68
C GLY A 84 -3.61 -12.26 2.92
N ARG A 85 -3.92 -13.06 3.89
CA ARG A 85 -5.32 -13.39 4.23
C ARG A 85 -5.80 -12.74 5.51
N GLU A 86 -4.93 -12.00 6.19
CA GLU A 86 -5.29 -11.38 7.45
C GLU A 86 -5.66 -9.92 7.26
N ARG A 87 -6.80 -9.54 7.82
CA ARG A 87 -7.28 -8.18 7.79
C ARG A 87 -7.38 -7.64 9.21
N THR A 88 -6.78 -6.49 9.44
CA THR A 88 -6.77 -5.83 10.74
C THR A 88 -7.07 -4.35 10.60
N THR A 89 -7.48 -3.73 11.70
CA THR A 89 -7.70 -2.29 11.77
C THR A 89 -6.76 -1.72 12.82
N VAL A 90 -6.06 -0.65 12.45
CA VAL A 90 -5.07 -0.02 13.34
C VAL A 90 -5.36 1.47 13.44
N ASP A 91 -5.50 1.96 14.68
CA ASP A 91 -5.65 3.40 14.92
C ASP A 91 -4.29 4.06 14.79
N ASN A 92 -4.28 5.26 14.19
CA ASN A 92 -3.08 6.08 14.08
C ASN A 92 -1.86 5.32 13.53
N LEU A 93 -2.05 4.70 12.37
CA LEU A 93 -0.96 3.99 11.71
C LEU A 93 0.16 4.97 11.37
N ASP A 94 1.34 4.73 11.94
CA ASP A 94 2.50 5.59 11.75
C ASP A 94 3.46 5.00 10.71
N LEU A 95 4.55 5.74 10.43
CA LEU A 95 5.54 5.30 9.46
C LEU A 95 6.17 3.97 9.86
N ALA A 96 6.46 3.77 11.14
CA ALA A 96 7.03 2.51 11.62
C ALA A 96 6.09 1.34 11.33
N GLY A 97 4.80 1.55 11.50
CA GLY A 97 3.78 0.55 11.16
C GLY A 97 3.75 0.24 9.68
N LEU A 98 3.86 1.27 8.84
CA LEU A 98 3.91 1.08 7.39
C LEU A 98 5.15 0.32 6.96
N LEU A 99 6.29 0.62 7.58
CA LEU A 99 7.54 -0.10 7.28
C LEU A 99 7.42 -1.59 7.63
N ARG A 100 6.74 -1.91 8.72
CA ARG A 100 6.49 -3.31 9.08
C ARG A 100 5.61 -4.00 8.04
N ILE A 101 4.62 -3.30 7.51
CA ILE A 101 3.74 -3.84 6.47
C ILE A 101 4.53 -4.12 5.19
N VAL A 102 5.41 -3.19 4.80
CA VAL A 102 6.29 -3.40 3.65
C VAL A 102 7.17 -4.64 3.87
N ASP A 103 7.76 -4.76 5.06
CA ASP A 103 8.59 -5.92 5.40
C ASP A 103 7.80 -7.23 5.33
N GLN A 104 6.59 -7.24 5.87
CA GLN A 104 5.73 -8.42 5.80
C GLN A 104 5.37 -8.78 4.37
N THR A 105 5.11 -7.76 3.54
CA THR A 105 4.82 -7.98 2.13
C THR A 105 6.01 -8.60 1.41
N GLU A 106 7.23 -8.12 1.70
CA GLU A 106 8.45 -8.68 1.12
C GLU A 106 8.62 -10.15 1.50
N ARG A 107 8.37 -10.48 2.75
CA ARG A 107 8.48 -11.86 3.23
C ARG A 107 7.49 -12.77 2.54
N LEU A 108 6.24 -12.34 2.41
CA LEU A 108 5.21 -13.14 1.75
C LEU A 108 5.53 -13.32 0.25
N ALA A 109 5.99 -12.28 -0.40
CA ALA A 109 6.36 -12.35 -1.81
C ALA A 109 7.57 -13.25 -2.03
N GLY A 110 8.49 -13.28 -1.07
CA GLY A 110 9.71 -14.07 -1.16
C GLY A 110 9.56 -15.55 -0.81
N THR A 111 8.41 -15.94 -0.26
CA THR A 111 8.18 -17.34 0.12
C THR A 111 7.59 -18.19 -0.99
N VAL A 112 7.36 -17.63 -2.12
CA VAL A 112 6.77 -18.34 -3.26
C VAL A 112 7.83 -19.07 -4.07
#